data_43418a9316bbf08e701416e2b268b333
#
_entry.id   43418a9316bbf08e701416e2b268b333
#
_cell.length_a   1.000
_cell.length_b   1.000
_cell.length_c   1.000
_cell.angle_alpha   90.00
_cell.angle_beta   90.00
_cell.angle_gamma   90.00
#
_symmetry.space_group_name_H-M   'P 1'
#
loop_
_entity.id
_entity.type
_entity.pdbx_description
1 polymer ?
#
loop_
_entity_poly.entity_id
_entity_poly.type
_entity_poly.pdbx_seq_one_letter_code
_entity_poly.pdbx_strand_id
1 'polypeptide(L)'
;MLEQRIQQHFIDSADLKYQAAQTLSHPIAAAVQAVLACVTSGGKVLACGNGPSAAEAQQFAAFCVAGFERERPELAALALTSDNTLLTAAAGSHDATQQFARQVRALGQAGDVLLALTVHGNDPNLLAATEAAHERDMTVVVLAGRPGGKLAAMLRETDVLISVPHDRAARVREVHTLVLHCLSDGVDAQLLGEQEIPL
;
A
#
# COMPACT_ATOMS: atom_id res chain seq x y z
N MET A 1 -17.04 -30.79 -10.23
CA MET A 1 -17.18 -29.40 -10.75
C MET A 1 -16.78 -28.33 -9.73
N LEU A 2 -17.36 -28.29 -8.51
CA LEU A 2 -17.02 -27.27 -7.49
C LEU A 2 -15.57 -27.38 -7.00
N GLU A 3 -15.13 -28.58 -6.63
CA GLU A 3 -13.75 -28.84 -6.19
C GLU A 3 -12.70 -28.44 -7.24
N GLN A 4 -12.93 -28.80 -8.51
CA GLN A 4 -12.04 -28.43 -9.59
C GLN A 4 -11.96 -26.90 -9.77
N ARG A 5 -13.09 -26.19 -9.62
CA ARG A 5 -13.12 -24.73 -9.66
C ARG A 5 -12.32 -24.12 -8.48
N ILE A 6 -12.41 -24.72 -7.28
CA ILE A 6 -11.65 -24.31 -6.11
C ILE A 6 -10.16 -24.55 -6.35
N GLN A 7 -9.77 -25.75 -6.79
CA GLN A 7 -8.38 -26.08 -7.12
C GLN A 7 -7.78 -25.10 -8.13
N GLN A 8 -8.55 -24.74 -9.17
CA GLN A 8 -8.10 -23.79 -10.19
C GLN A 8 -7.79 -22.41 -9.60
N HIS A 9 -8.56 -21.95 -8.60
CA HIS A 9 -8.25 -20.69 -7.91
C HIS A 9 -6.88 -20.72 -7.21
N PHE A 10 -6.50 -21.86 -6.60
CA PHE A 10 -5.17 -21.99 -5.97
C PHE A 10 -4.06 -22.01 -7.02
N ILE A 11 -4.26 -22.75 -8.12
CA ILE A 11 -3.28 -22.82 -9.21
C ILE A 11 -3.08 -21.43 -9.82
N ASP A 12 -4.15 -20.74 -10.23
CA ASP A 12 -4.08 -19.41 -10.84
C ASP A 12 -3.39 -18.40 -9.89
N SER A 13 -3.63 -18.53 -8.57
CA SER A 13 -3.01 -17.67 -7.56
C SER A 13 -1.51 -17.95 -7.44
N ALA A 14 -1.10 -19.22 -7.43
CA ALA A 14 0.31 -19.61 -7.37
C ALA A 14 1.07 -19.15 -8.60
N ASP A 15 0.53 -19.39 -9.80
CA ASP A 15 1.14 -19.01 -11.07
C ASP A 15 1.35 -17.49 -11.16
N LEU A 16 0.34 -16.70 -10.74
CA LEU A 16 0.48 -15.25 -10.72
C LEU A 16 1.57 -14.79 -9.73
N LYS A 17 1.66 -15.40 -8.55
CA LYS A 17 2.70 -15.06 -7.57
C LYS A 17 4.11 -15.35 -8.09
N TYR A 18 4.30 -16.47 -8.80
CA TYR A 18 5.57 -16.77 -9.45
C TYR A 18 5.93 -15.73 -10.51
N GLN A 19 4.98 -15.34 -11.37
CA GLN A 19 5.21 -14.30 -12.37
C GLN A 19 5.49 -12.93 -11.70
N ALA A 20 4.72 -12.59 -10.68
CA ALA A 20 4.85 -11.35 -9.94
C ALA A 20 6.21 -11.24 -9.22
N ALA A 21 6.74 -12.33 -8.67
CA ALA A 21 8.02 -12.34 -7.98
C ALA A 21 9.17 -11.81 -8.85
N GLN A 22 9.20 -12.17 -10.14
CA GLN A 22 10.24 -11.72 -11.07
C GLN A 22 10.14 -10.23 -11.42
N THR A 23 8.93 -9.70 -11.50
CA THR A 23 8.69 -8.32 -11.96
C THR A 23 8.57 -7.33 -10.82
N LEU A 24 8.15 -7.76 -9.63
CA LEU A 24 7.85 -6.89 -8.50
C LEU A 24 8.97 -6.82 -7.46
N SER A 25 9.97 -7.71 -7.46
CA SER A 25 11.05 -7.69 -6.46
C SER A 25 11.76 -6.33 -6.39
N HIS A 26 12.09 -5.75 -7.54
CA HIS A 26 12.78 -4.46 -7.59
C HIS A 26 11.90 -3.30 -7.07
N PRO A 27 10.67 -3.07 -7.55
CA PRO A 27 9.85 -2.00 -7.00
C PRO A 27 9.43 -2.24 -5.53
N ILE A 28 9.29 -3.49 -5.08
CA ILE A 28 9.06 -3.77 -3.65
C ILE A 28 10.28 -3.36 -2.83
N ALA A 29 11.49 -3.70 -3.26
CA ALA A 29 12.71 -3.28 -2.57
C ALA A 29 12.84 -1.74 -2.52
N ALA A 30 12.50 -1.03 -3.60
CA ALA A 30 12.46 0.44 -3.60
C ALA A 30 11.43 0.99 -2.59
N ALA A 31 10.25 0.37 -2.50
CA ALA A 31 9.23 0.76 -1.52
C ALA A 31 9.68 0.48 -0.07
N VAL A 32 10.38 -0.64 0.19
CA VAL A 32 11.01 -0.92 1.49
C VAL A 32 11.96 0.21 1.87
N GLN A 33 12.83 0.64 0.95
CA GLN A 33 13.78 1.73 1.20
C GLN A 33 13.07 3.06 1.48
N ALA A 34 11.99 3.36 0.75
CA ALA A 34 11.19 4.57 0.98
C ALA A 34 10.54 4.57 2.38
N VAL A 35 9.94 3.45 2.78
CA VAL A 35 9.34 3.30 4.13
C VAL A 35 10.43 3.37 5.20
N LEU A 36 11.55 2.67 5.01
CA LEU A 36 12.67 2.67 5.95
C LEU A 36 13.23 4.09 6.16
N ALA A 37 13.49 4.81 5.08
CA ALA A 37 13.97 6.19 5.15
C ALA A 37 12.97 7.10 5.89
N CYS A 38 11.68 6.94 5.64
CA CYS A 38 10.62 7.67 6.32
C CYS A 38 10.66 7.42 7.84
N VAL A 39 10.57 6.16 8.27
CA VAL A 39 10.44 5.83 9.71
C VAL A 39 11.73 6.10 10.49
N THR A 40 12.89 5.91 9.87
CA THR A 40 14.19 6.21 10.52
C THR A 40 14.45 7.72 10.65
N SER A 41 13.80 8.53 9.82
CA SER A 41 13.85 10.00 9.92
C SER A 41 12.77 10.58 10.85
N GLY A 42 12.00 9.73 11.54
CA GLY A 42 10.92 10.15 12.43
C GLY A 42 9.62 10.51 11.70
N GLY A 43 9.51 10.16 10.42
CA GLY A 43 8.30 10.29 9.63
C GLY A 43 7.28 9.17 9.91
N LYS A 44 6.17 9.21 9.19
CA LYS A 44 5.06 8.24 9.31
C LYS A 44 4.53 7.82 7.95
N VAL A 45 3.91 6.64 7.92
CA VAL A 45 3.19 6.16 6.74
C VAL A 45 1.69 6.45 6.89
N LEU A 46 1.13 7.14 5.90
CA LEU A 46 -0.32 7.32 5.75
C LEU A 46 -0.81 6.33 4.68
N ALA A 47 -1.67 5.38 5.06
CA ALA A 47 -2.15 4.36 4.14
C ALA A 47 -3.63 4.59 3.78
N CYS A 48 -3.98 4.43 2.51
CA CYS A 48 -5.36 4.59 2.04
C CYS A 48 -5.72 3.63 0.90
N GLY A 49 -6.99 3.35 0.76
CA GLY A 49 -7.56 2.49 -0.27
C GLY A 49 -9.08 2.44 -0.15
N ASN A 50 -9.75 1.91 -1.17
CA ASN A 50 -11.21 1.81 -1.20
C ASN A 50 -11.69 0.37 -1.03
N GLY A 51 -12.83 0.17 -0.35
CA GLY A 51 -13.43 -1.13 -0.17
C GLY A 51 -12.45 -2.14 0.47
N PRO A 52 -12.20 -3.32 -0.14
CA PRO A 52 -11.24 -4.28 0.39
C PRO A 52 -9.81 -3.72 0.54
N SER A 53 -9.40 -2.80 -0.32
CA SER A 53 -8.09 -2.15 -0.19
C SER A 53 -8.01 -1.20 1.01
N ALA A 54 -9.14 -0.76 1.58
CA ALA A 54 -9.16 -0.07 2.87
C ALA A 54 -8.74 -1.00 4.02
N ALA A 55 -9.16 -2.27 3.98
CA ALA A 55 -8.74 -3.28 4.96
C ALA A 55 -7.24 -3.61 4.82
N GLU A 56 -6.73 -3.68 3.59
CA GLU A 56 -5.29 -3.86 3.32
C GLU A 56 -4.47 -2.68 3.88
N ALA A 57 -4.95 -1.43 3.72
CA ALA A 57 -4.32 -0.25 4.30
C ALA A 57 -4.29 -0.29 5.84
N GLN A 58 -5.38 -0.72 6.47
CA GLN A 58 -5.46 -0.92 7.92
C GLN A 58 -4.51 -2.04 8.38
N GLN A 59 -4.44 -3.14 7.64
CA GLN A 59 -3.52 -4.24 7.93
C GLN A 59 -2.07 -3.77 7.93
N PHE A 60 -1.65 -3.02 6.92
CA PHE A 60 -0.28 -2.49 6.87
C PHE A 60 0.02 -1.53 8.03
N ALA A 61 -0.90 -0.62 8.35
CA ALA A 61 -0.73 0.27 9.49
C ALA A 61 -0.64 -0.52 10.81
N ALA A 62 -1.41 -1.59 10.95
CA ALA A 62 -1.32 -2.49 12.11
C ALA A 62 0.04 -3.20 12.17
N PHE A 63 0.58 -3.70 11.06
CA PHE A 63 1.92 -4.28 11.00
C PHE A 63 3.01 -3.28 11.40
N CYS A 64 2.88 -2.02 11.01
CA CYS A 64 3.81 -0.98 11.43
C CYS A 64 3.77 -0.75 12.95
N VAL A 65 2.58 -0.62 13.53
CA VAL A 65 2.40 -0.25 14.94
C VAL A 65 2.56 -1.45 15.88
N ALA A 66 1.99 -2.60 15.55
CA ALA A 66 1.98 -3.79 16.42
C ALA A 66 3.12 -4.78 16.15
N GLY A 67 3.88 -4.60 15.07
CA GLY A 67 4.86 -5.58 14.58
C GLY A 67 4.24 -6.54 13.57
N PHE A 68 5.09 -7.15 12.74
CA PHE A 68 4.69 -8.17 11.76
C PHE A 68 4.98 -9.58 12.31
N GLU A 69 6.19 -10.08 12.15
CA GLU A 69 6.60 -11.40 12.65
C GLU A 69 7.70 -11.31 13.74
N ARG A 70 8.17 -10.09 14.03
CA ARG A 70 9.24 -9.82 14.97
C ARG A 70 8.84 -8.72 15.94
N GLU A 71 9.31 -8.84 17.19
CA GLU A 71 9.21 -7.74 18.16
C GLU A 71 10.20 -6.62 17.79
N ARG A 72 9.73 -5.40 17.73
CA ARG A 72 10.50 -4.18 17.52
C ARG A 72 9.76 -2.96 18.07
N PRO A 73 10.42 -1.81 18.21
CA PRO A 73 9.74 -0.56 18.50
C PRO A 73 8.68 -0.23 17.45
N GLU A 74 7.62 0.41 17.87
CA GLU A 74 6.50 0.80 17.04
C GLU A 74 6.94 1.76 15.93
N LEU A 75 6.48 1.55 14.71
CA LEU A 75 6.67 2.45 13.58
C LEU A 75 5.41 3.29 13.36
N ALA A 76 5.58 4.59 13.17
CA ALA A 76 4.47 5.50 13.01
C ALA A 76 3.72 5.26 11.70
N ALA A 77 2.50 4.78 11.77
CA ALA A 77 1.62 4.58 10.62
C ALA A 77 0.16 4.80 10.98
N LEU A 78 -0.62 5.27 10.02
CA LEU A 78 -2.05 5.51 10.16
C LEU A 78 -2.79 5.12 8.88
N ALA A 79 -3.83 4.31 9.02
CA ALA A 79 -4.78 4.08 7.93
C ALA A 79 -5.83 5.20 7.91
N LEU A 80 -5.87 5.97 6.84
CA LEU A 80 -6.82 7.06 6.62
C LEU A 80 -8.28 6.57 6.46
N THR A 81 -8.46 5.27 6.52
CA THR A 81 -9.72 4.55 6.40
C THR A 81 -10.30 4.12 7.74
N SER A 82 -9.65 4.45 8.87
CA SER A 82 -10.02 3.95 10.20
C SER A 82 -11.03 4.82 10.92
N ASP A 83 -11.11 6.12 10.61
CA ASP A 83 -12.05 7.04 11.25
C ASP A 83 -13.36 7.10 10.47
N ASN A 84 -14.35 6.35 10.93
CA ASN A 84 -15.69 6.33 10.33
C ASN A 84 -16.39 7.69 10.38
N THR A 85 -16.09 8.52 11.36
CA THR A 85 -16.70 9.87 11.49
C THR A 85 -16.17 10.77 10.38
N LEU A 86 -14.87 10.76 10.13
CA LEU A 86 -14.28 11.50 9.00
C LEU A 86 -14.81 11.02 7.65
N LEU A 87 -14.91 9.69 7.45
CA LEU A 87 -15.40 9.13 6.20
C LEU A 87 -16.86 9.47 5.94
N THR A 88 -17.72 9.39 6.97
CA THR A 88 -19.15 9.75 6.84
C THR A 88 -19.37 11.25 6.70
N ALA A 89 -18.59 12.09 7.37
CA ALA A 89 -18.61 13.53 7.17
C ALA A 89 -18.20 13.92 5.75
N ALA A 90 -17.18 13.27 5.19
CA ALA A 90 -16.77 13.47 3.81
C ALA A 90 -17.84 12.99 2.82
N ALA A 91 -18.50 11.86 3.08
CA ALA A 91 -19.58 11.33 2.24
C ALA A 91 -20.83 12.23 2.27
N GLY A 92 -21.12 12.88 3.38
CA GLY A 92 -22.22 13.85 3.54
C GLY A 92 -21.91 15.24 2.98
N SER A 93 -20.66 15.56 2.74
CA SER A 93 -20.23 16.77 2.05
C SER A 93 -20.25 16.52 0.53
N HIS A 94 -20.41 17.59 -0.27
CA HIS A 94 -20.53 17.49 -1.73
C HIS A 94 -19.23 17.00 -2.44
N ASP A 95 -18.19 16.64 -1.69
CA ASP A 95 -16.89 16.27 -2.23
C ASP A 95 -16.25 15.08 -1.49
N ALA A 96 -16.88 13.91 -1.65
CA ALA A 96 -16.34 12.64 -1.15
C ALA A 96 -14.98 12.29 -1.76
N THR A 97 -14.60 12.91 -2.90
CA THR A 97 -13.30 12.67 -3.53
C THR A 97 -12.14 13.24 -2.73
N GLN A 98 -12.39 14.19 -1.83
CA GLN A 98 -11.36 14.82 -1.00
C GLN A 98 -11.14 14.12 0.36
N GLN A 99 -11.83 13.02 0.64
CA GLN A 99 -11.80 12.40 1.97
C GLN A 99 -10.40 12.01 2.46
N PHE A 100 -9.54 11.49 1.58
CA PHE A 100 -8.15 11.15 1.90
C PHE A 100 -7.24 12.37 1.76
N ALA A 101 -7.42 13.18 0.72
CA ALA A 101 -6.62 14.37 0.49
C ALA A 101 -6.65 15.37 1.65
N ARG A 102 -7.83 15.55 2.27
CA ARG A 102 -7.96 16.41 3.46
C ARG A 102 -7.15 15.89 4.64
N GLN A 103 -7.15 14.59 4.87
CA GLN A 103 -6.35 13.96 5.93
C GLN A 103 -4.85 14.06 5.62
N VAL A 104 -4.45 13.83 4.36
CA VAL A 104 -3.06 14.00 3.93
C VAL A 104 -2.59 15.43 4.15
N ARG A 105 -3.37 16.45 3.75
CA ARG A 105 -3.01 17.86 4.00
C ARG A 105 -2.92 18.21 5.48
N ALA A 106 -3.76 17.58 6.33
CA ALA A 106 -3.78 17.84 7.76
C ALA A 106 -2.64 17.16 8.52
N LEU A 107 -2.27 15.95 8.13
CA LEU A 107 -1.37 15.07 8.89
C LEU A 107 -0.01 14.87 8.22
N GLY A 108 0.05 14.98 6.90
CA GLY A 108 1.25 14.73 6.11
C GLY A 108 2.29 15.83 6.25
N GLN A 109 3.54 15.42 6.29
CA GLN A 109 4.73 16.27 6.38
C GLN A 109 5.77 15.83 5.35
N ALA A 110 6.69 16.70 5.01
CA ALA A 110 7.81 16.35 4.15
C ALA A 110 8.60 15.16 4.73
N GLY A 111 8.90 14.18 3.88
CA GLY A 111 9.56 12.94 4.29
C GLY A 111 8.64 11.83 4.75
N ASP A 112 7.34 12.07 4.93
CA ASP A 112 6.34 11.01 5.14
C ASP A 112 6.12 10.19 3.86
N VAL A 113 5.50 9.01 4.00
CA VAL A 113 5.09 8.17 2.88
C VAL A 113 3.55 8.10 2.81
N LEU A 114 2.99 8.29 1.61
CA LEU A 114 1.63 7.89 1.29
C LEU A 114 1.65 6.51 0.63
N LEU A 115 1.02 5.51 1.26
CA LEU A 115 0.78 4.19 0.67
C LEU A 115 -0.66 4.14 0.13
N ALA A 116 -0.81 4.14 -1.19
CA ALA A 116 -2.11 4.12 -1.87
C ALA A 116 -2.37 2.76 -2.51
N LEU A 117 -3.48 2.09 -2.10
CA LEU A 117 -3.84 0.77 -2.61
C LEU A 117 -5.09 0.86 -3.49
N THR A 118 -4.98 0.34 -4.71
CA THR A 118 -6.06 0.32 -5.71
C THR A 118 -5.93 -0.88 -6.63
N VAL A 119 -7.02 -1.29 -7.26
CA VAL A 119 -6.97 -2.33 -8.30
C VAL A 119 -6.76 -1.71 -9.69
N HIS A 120 -7.32 -0.54 -9.95
CA HIS A 120 -7.36 0.03 -11.30
C HIS A 120 -6.60 1.36 -11.45
N GLY A 121 -6.22 1.99 -10.34
CA GLY A 121 -5.47 3.26 -10.36
C GLY A 121 -6.25 4.47 -10.88
N ASN A 122 -7.59 4.44 -10.84
CA ASN A 122 -8.42 5.52 -11.37
C ASN A 122 -9.38 6.14 -10.34
N ASP A 123 -9.24 5.78 -9.08
CA ASP A 123 -10.11 6.23 -7.99
C ASP A 123 -9.91 7.74 -7.72
N PRO A 124 -10.94 8.59 -7.88
CA PRO A 124 -10.78 10.04 -7.77
C PRO A 124 -10.22 10.50 -6.41
N ASN A 125 -10.60 9.84 -5.32
CA ASN A 125 -10.13 10.15 -3.97
C ASN A 125 -8.66 9.76 -3.75
N LEU A 126 -8.16 8.72 -4.42
CA LEU A 126 -6.76 8.33 -4.38
C LEU A 126 -5.90 9.26 -5.26
N LEU A 127 -6.43 9.69 -6.41
CA LEU A 127 -5.78 10.71 -7.24
C LEU A 127 -5.60 12.02 -6.45
N ALA A 128 -6.67 12.49 -5.79
CA ALA A 128 -6.62 13.68 -4.94
C ALA A 128 -5.66 13.51 -3.74
N ALA A 129 -5.59 12.32 -3.15
CA ALA A 129 -4.65 12.03 -2.05
C ALA A 129 -3.19 12.06 -2.52
N THR A 130 -2.91 11.52 -3.71
CA THR A 130 -1.58 11.56 -4.33
C THR A 130 -1.14 12.99 -4.63
N GLU A 131 -2.03 13.81 -5.19
CA GLU A 131 -1.77 15.23 -5.40
C GLU A 131 -1.46 15.96 -4.07
N ALA A 132 -2.28 15.73 -3.05
CA ALA A 132 -2.07 16.29 -1.72
C ALA A 132 -0.75 15.82 -1.08
N ALA A 133 -0.33 14.58 -1.30
CA ALA A 133 0.96 14.07 -0.83
C ALA A 133 2.12 14.80 -1.52
N HIS A 134 2.02 15.00 -2.82
CA HIS A 134 2.99 15.77 -3.57
C HIS A 134 3.07 17.25 -3.16
N GLU A 135 1.94 17.87 -2.80
CA GLU A 135 1.90 19.23 -2.22
C GLU A 135 2.61 19.32 -0.86
N ARG A 136 2.72 18.20 -0.15
CA ARG A 136 3.33 18.09 1.18
C ARG A 136 4.75 17.51 1.16
N ASP A 137 5.35 17.38 -0.02
CA ASP A 137 6.68 16.77 -0.22
C ASP A 137 6.82 15.37 0.39
N MET A 138 5.75 14.57 0.29
CA MET A 138 5.74 13.18 0.67
C MET A 138 6.14 12.29 -0.51
N THR A 139 6.73 11.13 -0.21
CA THR A 139 6.93 10.07 -1.20
C THR A 139 5.65 9.24 -1.34
N VAL A 140 5.28 8.87 -2.56
CA VAL A 140 4.08 8.07 -2.82
C VAL A 140 4.47 6.66 -3.25
N VAL A 141 3.93 5.66 -2.56
CA VAL A 141 4.01 4.24 -2.94
C VAL A 141 2.63 3.78 -3.37
N VAL A 142 2.48 3.35 -4.62
CA VAL A 142 1.20 2.87 -5.16
C VAL A 142 1.26 1.37 -5.39
N LEU A 143 0.31 0.64 -4.80
CA LEU A 143 0.00 -0.74 -5.14
C LEU A 143 -1.22 -0.73 -6.07
N ALA A 144 -1.04 -1.22 -7.30
CA ALA A 144 -2.09 -1.26 -8.31
C ALA A 144 -2.08 -2.58 -9.10
N GLY A 145 -3.17 -2.88 -9.81
CA GLY A 145 -3.16 -3.83 -10.90
C GLY A 145 -2.74 -3.14 -12.21
N ARG A 146 -2.38 -3.94 -13.21
CA ARG A 146 -1.94 -3.43 -14.52
C ARG A 146 -3.09 -2.73 -15.27
N PRO A 147 -2.84 -1.59 -15.90
CA PRO A 147 -1.57 -0.88 -16.07
C PRO A 147 -1.28 0.21 -15.04
N GLY A 148 -1.95 0.26 -13.89
CA GLY A 148 -1.77 1.28 -12.85
C GLY A 148 -2.60 2.55 -13.02
N GLY A 149 -3.33 2.67 -14.12
CA GLY A 149 -4.29 3.73 -14.37
C GLY A 149 -3.70 5.15 -14.37
N LYS A 150 -4.53 6.13 -14.03
CA LYS A 150 -4.12 7.55 -13.93
C LYS A 150 -3.10 7.78 -12.80
N LEU A 151 -3.16 6.98 -11.73
CA LEU A 151 -2.18 7.08 -10.64
C LEU A 151 -0.76 6.86 -11.15
N ALA A 152 -0.54 5.84 -11.98
CA ALA A 152 0.79 5.58 -12.56
C ALA A 152 1.34 6.79 -13.35
N ALA A 153 0.46 7.53 -14.04
CA ALA A 153 0.86 8.70 -14.82
C ALA A 153 1.13 9.95 -13.96
N MET A 154 0.69 9.96 -12.70
CA MET A 154 0.91 11.08 -11.78
C MET A 154 2.19 10.94 -10.96
N LEU A 155 2.77 9.75 -10.90
CA LEU A 155 3.93 9.48 -10.06
C LEU A 155 5.17 10.27 -10.55
N ARG A 156 5.93 10.75 -9.57
CA ARG A 156 7.20 11.43 -9.73
C ARG A 156 8.35 10.41 -9.73
N GLU A 157 9.52 10.84 -10.10
CA GLU A 157 10.72 9.99 -10.13
C GLU A 157 11.07 9.37 -8.77
N THR A 158 10.73 10.06 -7.69
CA THR A 158 10.95 9.60 -6.30
C THR A 158 9.86 8.65 -5.79
N ASP A 159 8.76 8.49 -6.53
CA ASP A 159 7.65 7.64 -6.14
C ASP A 159 7.84 6.21 -6.62
N VAL A 160 7.09 5.28 -6.05
CA VAL A 160 7.19 3.86 -6.39
C VAL A 160 5.84 3.33 -6.87
N LEU A 161 5.83 2.70 -8.05
CA LEU A 161 4.70 1.93 -8.55
C LEU A 161 4.98 0.44 -8.44
N ILE A 162 4.13 -0.28 -7.71
CA ILE A 162 4.07 -1.75 -7.66
C ILE A 162 2.83 -2.19 -8.43
N SER A 163 3.01 -2.52 -9.71
CA SER A 163 1.90 -2.85 -10.63
C SER A 163 1.82 -4.36 -10.84
N VAL A 164 0.86 -5.01 -10.18
CA VAL A 164 0.61 -6.45 -10.32
C VAL A 164 0.24 -6.78 -11.76
N PRO A 165 0.88 -7.75 -12.43
CA PRO A 165 0.68 -8.05 -13.84
C PRO A 165 -0.65 -8.81 -14.11
N HIS A 166 -1.76 -8.31 -13.55
CA HIS A 166 -3.09 -8.89 -13.68
C HIS A 166 -4.17 -7.80 -13.57
N ASP A 167 -5.36 -8.05 -14.15
CA ASP A 167 -6.50 -7.13 -14.16
C ASP A 167 -7.67 -7.58 -13.27
N ARG A 168 -7.73 -8.88 -12.92
CA ARG A 168 -8.78 -9.41 -12.05
C ARG A 168 -8.57 -8.98 -10.61
N ALA A 169 -9.50 -8.20 -10.06
CA ALA A 169 -9.39 -7.60 -8.73
C ALA A 169 -9.04 -8.59 -7.60
N ALA A 170 -9.61 -9.80 -7.61
CA ALA A 170 -9.31 -10.81 -6.60
C ALA A 170 -7.84 -11.24 -6.63
N ARG A 171 -7.29 -11.47 -7.83
CA ARG A 171 -5.90 -11.88 -8.02
C ARG A 171 -4.92 -10.75 -7.65
N VAL A 172 -5.25 -9.51 -8.05
CA VAL A 172 -4.46 -8.32 -7.70
C VAL A 172 -4.34 -8.18 -6.18
N ARG A 173 -5.44 -8.27 -5.45
CA ARG A 173 -5.44 -8.15 -3.98
C ARG A 173 -4.68 -9.27 -3.26
N GLU A 174 -4.72 -10.50 -3.77
CA GLU A 174 -3.91 -11.58 -3.20
C GLU A 174 -2.41 -11.29 -3.29
N VAL A 175 -1.98 -10.65 -4.38
CA VAL A 175 -0.59 -10.20 -4.52
C VAL A 175 -0.33 -8.96 -3.67
N HIS A 176 -1.29 -8.00 -3.57
CA HIS A 176 -1.14 -6.84 -2.68
C HIS A 176 -0.90 -7.27 -1.23
N THR A 177 -1.69 -8.22 -0.72
CA THR A 177 -1.48 -8.76 0.63
C THR A 177 -0.06 -9.32 0.80
N LEU A 178 0.44 -10.10 -0.17
CA LEU A 178 1.81 -10.60 -0.14
C LEU A 178 2.85 -9.47 -0.21
N VAL A 179 2.61 -8.45 -1.02
CA VAL A 179 3.49 -7.26 -1.08
C VAL A 179 3.56 -6.54 0.27
N LEU A 180 2.42 -6.40 0.98
CA LEU A 180 2.41 -5.80 2.32
C LEU A 180 3.24 -6.62 3.32
N HIS A 181 3.21 -7.96 3.23
CA HIS A 181 4.09 -8.83 4.02
C HIS A 181 5.56 -8.59 3.66
N CYS A 182 5.90 -8.56 2.37
CA CYS A 182 7.27 -8.27 1.92
C CYS A 182 7.78 -6.88 2.35
N LEU A 183 6.89 -5.87 2.35
CA LEU A 183 7.25 -4.53 2.84
C LEU A 183 7.55 -4.55 4.34
N SER A 184 6.70 -5.22 5.13
CA SER A 184 6.86 -5.32 6.58
C SER A 184 8.11 -6.11 6.94
N ASP A 185 8.29 -7.30 6.35
CA ASP A 185 9.48 -8.14 6.55
C ASP A 185 10.76 -7.42 6.13
N GLY A 186 10.76 -6.80 4.94
CA GLY A 186 11.91 -6.08 4.43
C GLY A 186 12.31 -4.88 5.30
N VAL A 187 11.36 -4.13 5.84
CA VAL A 187 11.64 -3.05 6.80
C VAL A 187 12.20 -3.61 8.10
N ASP A 188 11.61 -4.69 8.63
CA ASP A 188 12.07 -5.34 9.85
C ASP A 188 13.48 -5.92 9.68
N ALA A 189 13.78 -6.55 8.55
CA ALA A 189 15.12 -7.06 8.24
C ALA A 189 16.18 -5.94 8.18
N GLN A 190 15.84 -4.79 7.61
CA GLN A 190 16.76 -3.64 7.55
C GLN A 190 16.96 -2.96 8.91
N LEU A 191 15.94 -2.93 9.77
CA LEU A 191 16.03 -2.33 11.10
C LEU A 191 16.74 -3.23 12.12
N LEU A 192 16.52 -4.53 12.06
CA LEU A 192 16.93 -5.50 13.08
C LEU A 192 18.06 -6.44 12.63
N GLY A 193 18.45 -6.38 11.37
CA GLY A 193 19.34 -7.35 10.72
C GLY A 193 18.59 -8.57 10.17
N GLU A 194 19.22 -9.24 9.21
CA GLU A 194 18.67 -10.45 8.59
C GLU A 194 18.56 -11.59 9.61
N GLN A 195 17.47 -12.33 9.57
CA GLN A 195 17.34 -13.65 10.22
C GLN A 195 17.33 -14.71 9.12
N GLU A 196 17.97 -15.85 9.40
CA GLU A 196 17.78 -17.03 8.56
C GLU A 196 16.28 -17.44 8.64
N ILE A 197 15.57 -17.32 7.53
CA ILE A 197 14.21 -17.84 7.39
C ILE A 197 14.35 -19.36 7.38
N PRO A 198 13.84 -20.09 8.37
CA PRO A 198 13.86 -21.54 8.32
C PRO A 198 13.04 -21.99 7.11
N LEU A 199 13.68 -22.74 6.20
CA LEU A 199 13.02 -23.36 5.04
C LEU A 199 12.07 -24.46 5.47
#